data_6570e435de13b443876a6c23ac0fd95e
#
_entry.id   6570e435de13b443876a6c23ac0fd95e
#
_cell.length_a   1.000
_cell.length_b   1.000
_cell.length_c   1.000
_cell.angle_alpha   90.00
_cell.angle_beta   90.00
_cell.angle_gamma   90.00
#
_symmetry.space_group_name_H-M   'P 1'
#
loop_
_entity.id
_entity.type
_entity.pdbx_description
1 polymer ?
#
loop_
_entity_poly.entity_id
_entity_poly.type
_entity_poly.pdbx_seq_one_letter_code
_entity_poly.pdbx_strand_id
1 'polypeptide(L)'
;MCRSTPNKNFTKCLPIIILFFTALRILAGLRIPYMILADQRYDDRMLFENAYDLLSGVWMGSYDAYTLAKGIGYPLFLVLAKKLCLPYSVLLALLQAVGAWLFVRALSVRWKNPYGQTLLYLLLLFSPISLTQLVTQRLYRMAIVPGMVLVVFSGMIGLTLRKELPLKKQLPWAVLTGVALAFFWQIREDSVWILPFVAVMTVWNVGYVILVLHKNKKRTGRQLLLQCLMLLLPILLLFGGNMTISAINQVHYGVFLTNDRTEGNFAELMSLLYHLQDNTEAGSDIWISRETIARAEAVSPTLQQLQPLLDSYVEDWSTSNGEIPGDHFSWVLRDAVQDSGYSPDAVSAQTFYGNILSELHAAVERGDLTKKQDGALYFSSQSRGILPSEIPGILSDTLQNIWEIAGYTDCALSSSAKSTGRLSDIRRMEAFTSCLAVYPTLSQFQAADYASIADETLYDFNEVYSSGMVSLLNKMNAIYQVLGKPVFSLALLALLVLTVRVIYGLFHGDRADLELWILSCGVLLSAVLLRFGCGLFTGWFTDDMQKFINSFYSCGVYILLQLFKYLTIGTTYAGLQPVLKQYFHNFRNSHQEKEE
;
A
#
# COMPACT_ATOMS: atom_id res chain seq x y z
N MET A 1 -2.93 2.51 -44.83
CA MET A 1 -4.03 3.08 -44.01
C MET A 1 -3.63 4.47 -43.57
N CYS A 2 -4.36 5.49 -44.03
CA CYS A 2 -4.18 6.88 -43.63
C CYS A 2 -3.92 7.00 -42.12
N ARG A 3 -3.01 7.89 -41.76
CA ARG A 3 -3.06 8.50 -40.41
C ARG A 3 -4.49 9.04 -40.29
N SER A 4 -5.38 8.28 -39.67
CA SER A 4 -6.61 8.86 -39.17
C SER A 4 -6.15 9.89 -38.14
N THR A 5 -6.01 11.13 -38.57
CA THR A 5 -5.92 12.24 -37.63
C THR A 5 -7.08 12.02 -36.66
N PRO A 6 -6.84 11.94 -35.35
CA PRO A 6 -7.92 11.74 -34.39
C PRO A 6 -8.97 12.80 -34.74
N ASN A 7 -10.22 12.36 -34.83
CA ASN A 7 -11.32 13.25 -35.14
C ASN A 7 -11.23 14.44 -34.16
N LYS A 8 -11.02 15.65 -34.71
CA LYS A 8 -10.83 16.88 -33.93
C LYS A 8 -11.96 17.07 -32.90
N ASN A 9 -13.16 16.60 -33.25
CA ASN A 9 -14.32 16.65 -32.35
C ASN A 9 -14.16 15.70 -31.14
N PHE A 10 -13.64 14.49 -31.33
CA PHE A 10 -13.40 13.55 -30.23
C PHE A 10 -12.34 14.10 -29.27
N THR A 11 -11.26 14.70 -29.78
CA THR A 11 -10.21 15.29 -28.93
C THR A 11 -10.74 16.43 -28.05
N LYS A 12 -11.74 17.18 -28.54
CA LYS A 12 -12.43 18.22 -27.75
C LYS A 12 -13.38 17.63 -26.71
N CYS A 13 -13.99 16.49 -26.98
CA CYS A 13 -14.91 15.81 -26.05
C CYS A 13 -14.19 15.01 -24.96
N LEU A 14 -12.90 14.72 -25.11
CA LEU A 14 -12.14 13.90 -24.17
C LEU A 14 -12.20 14.39 -22.70
N PRO A 15 -11.99 15.68 -22.38
CA PRO A 15 -12.13 16.18 -21.02
C PRO A 15 -13.54 15.98 -20.46
N ILE A 16 -14.56 16.13 -21.30
CA ILE A 16 -15.97 15.94 -20.92
C ILE A 16 -16.22 14.47 -20.57
N ILE A 17 -15.70 13.54 -21.38
CA ILE A 17 -15.81 12.09 -21.12
C ILE A 17 -15.12 11.73 -19.81
N ILE A 18 -13.91 12.22 -19.57
CA ILE A 18 -13.17 12.00 -18.31
C ILE A 18 -13.98 12.53 -17.12
N LEU A 19 -14.47 13.77 -17.21
CA LEU A 19 -15.27 14.38 -16.15
C LEU A 19 -16.57 13.60 -15.88
N PHE A 20 -17.27 13.19 -16.93
CA PHE A 20 -18.52 12.41 -16.83
C PHE A 20 -18.29 11.08 -16.08
N PHE A 21 -17.28 10.29 -16.48
CA PHE A 21 -17.00 9.01 -15.81
C PHE A 21 -16.44 9.20 -14.40
N THR A 22 -15.71 10.28 -14.15
CA THR A 22 -15.30 10.64 -12.78
C THR A 22 -16.51 10.92 -11.91
N ALA A 23 -17.47 11.69 -12.41
CA ALA A 23 -18.74 11.95 -11.70
C ALA A 23 -19.52 10.65 -11.45
N LEU A 24 -19.59 9.75 -12.43
CA LEU A 24 -20.22 8.43 -12.23
C LEU A 24 -19.50 7.61 -11.16
N ARG A 25 -18.16 7.65 -11.11
CA ARG A 25 -17.37 6.95 -10.09
C ARG A 25 -17.65 7.53 -8.69
N ILE A 26 -17.77 8.85 -8.57
CA ILE A 26 -18.13 9.53 -7.33
C ILE A 26 -19.55 9.13 -6.90
N LEU A 27 -20.53 9.20 -7.79
CA LEU A 27 -21.92 8.80 -7.52
C LEU A 27 -22.00 7.33 -7.09
N ALA A 28 -21.23 6.44 -7.74
CA ALA A 28 -21.15 5.05 -7.34
C ALA A 28 -20.58 4.92 -5.90
N GLY A 29 -19.53 5.67 -5.57
CA GLY A 29 -18.94 5.69 -4.23
C GLY A 29 -19.91 6.12 -3.13
N LEU A 30 -20.80 7.09 -3.42
CA LEU A 30 -21.84 7.53 -2.50
C LEU A 30 -22.95 6.49 -2.27
N ARG A 31 -23.07 5.49 -3.15
CA ARG A 31 -24.06 4.41 -3.11
C ARG A 31 -23.49 3.07 -2.63
N ILE A 32 -22.20 3.00 -2.30
CA ILE A 32 -21.56 1.83 -1.72
C ILE A 32 -21.73 1.89 -0.20
N PRO A 33 -22.14 0.80 0.47
CA PRO A 33 -22.21 0.75 1.92
C PRO A 33 -20.81 0.55 2.50
N TYR A 34 -20.57 1.12 3.68
CA TYR A 34 -19.32 1.02 4.40
C TYR A 34 -19.45 0.17 5.66
N MET A 35 -18.42 -0.59 5.95
CA MET A 35 -18.27 -1.43 7.12
C MET A 35 -17.38 -0.69 8.12
N ILE A 36 -17.94 -0.32 9.26
CA ILE A 36 -17.27 0.37 10.36
C ILE A 36 -17.02 -0.65 11.46
N LEU A 37 -15.74 -0.96 11.69
CA LEU A 37 -15.33 -1.91 12.73
C LEU A 37 -14.91 -1.13 13.99
N ALA A 38 -15.90 -0.58 14.70
CA ALA A 38 -15.68 0.30 15.85
C ALA A 38 -15.15 -0.43 17.09
N ASP A 39 -15.21 -1.77 17.12
CA ASP A 39 -14.63 -2.63 18.13
C ASP A 39 -13.15 -2.97 17.87
N GLN A 40 -12.63 -2.70 16.68
CA GLN A 40 -11.23 -2.98 16.34
C GLN A 40 -10.29 -1.95 16.97
N ARG A 41 -9.99 -2.15 18.26
CA ARG A 41 -9.23 -1.25 19.13
C ARG A 41 -7.84 -0.93 18.59
N TYR A 42 -7.14 -1.92 18.06
CA TYR A 42 -5.75 -1.81 17.58
C TYR A 42 -5.66 -1.38 16.11
N ASP A 43 -6.78 -1.22 15.43
CA ASP A 43 -6.85 -0.95 13.98
C ASP A 43 -7.74 0.26 13.65
N ASP A 44 -9.02 0.00 13.31
CA ASP A 44 -9.93 1.01 12.76
C ASP A 44 -10.23 2.10 13.78
N ARG A 45 -10.53 1.72 15.03
CA ARG A 45 -10.88 2.66 16.10
C ARG A 45 -9.73 3.61 16.43
N MET A 46 -8.52 3.09 16.64
CA MET A 46 -7.34 3.91 16.94
C MET A 46 -7.09 4.99 15.88
N LEU A 47 -7.10 4.60 14.59
CA LEU A 47 -6.86 5.55 13.49
C LEU A 47 -7.96 6.61 13.38
N PHE A 48 -9.20 6.24 13.76
CA PHE A 48 -10.31 7.19 13.81
C PHE A 48 -10.17 8.17 14.98
N GLU A 49 -9.82 7.69 16.19
CA GLU A 49 -9.59 8.58 17.34
C GLU A 49 -8.46 9.57 17.06
N ASN A 50 -7.33 9.11 16.50
CA ASN A 50 -6.26 10.01 16.05
C ASN A 50 -6.76 11.07 15.05
N ALA A 51 -7.68 10.71 14.14
CA ALA A 51 -8.27 11.69 13.21
C ALA A 51 -9.17 12.68 13.92
N TYR A 52 -9.91 12.25 14.92
CA TYR A 52 -10.79 13.08 15.72
C TYR A 52 -9.99 14.11 16.53
N ASP A 53 -8.90 13.67 17.17
CA ASP A 53 -8.00 14.53 17.92
C ASP A 53 -7.28 15.56 17.02
N LEU A 54 -6.79 15.12 15.87
CA LEU A 54 -6.23 16.01 14.85
C LEU A 54 -7.22 17.08 14.38
N LEU A 55 -8.49 16.71 14.18
CA LEU A 55 -9.52 17.67 13.80
C LEU A 55 -9.79 18.68 14.91
N SER A 56 -9.71 18.23 16.16
CA SER A 56 -9.88 19.06 17.37
C SER A 56 -8.66 19.94 17.68
N GLY A 57 -7.56 19.79 16.95
CA GLY A 57 -6.34 20.59 17.10
C GLY A 57 -5.39 20.09 18.19
N VAL A 58 -5.55 18.85 18.66
CA VAL A 58 -4.78 18.27 19.77
C VAL A 58 -3.80 17.19 19.27
N TRP A 59 -3.23 17.36 18.09
CA TRP A 59 -2.38 16.37 17.42
C TRP A 59 -3.06 14.98 17.43
N MET A 60 -2.42 13.92 17.94
CA MET A 60 -3.04 12.59 18.10
C MET A 60 -3.55 12.35 19.54
N GLY A 61 -3.91 13.40 20.27
CA GLY A 61 -4.44 13.32 21.64
C GLY A 61 -3.38 13.19 22.73
N SER A 62 -3.81 12.80 23.93
CA SER A 62 -2.91 12.40 25.01
C SER A 62 -2.24 11.08 24.68
N TYR A 63 -0.99 10.90 25.13
CA TYR A 63 -0.26 9.67 24.90
C TYR A 63 -0.93 8.49 25.58
N ASP A 64 -1.05 7.41 24.83
CA ASP A 64 -1.41 6.06 25.30
C ASP A 64 -0.59 5.01 24.53
N ALA A 65 -0.78 3.72 24.83
CA ALA A 65 -0.06 2.62 24.19
C ALA A 65 -0.24 2.57 22.66
N TYR A 66 -1.21 3.26 22.12
CA TYR A 66 -1.56 3.21 20.68
C TYR A 66 -1.17 4.46 19.91
N THR A 67 -0.92 5.57 20.59
CA THR A 67 -0.73 6.90 20.00
C THR A 67 0.34 6.93 18.90
N LEU A 68 1.48 6.27 19.12
CA LEU A 68 2.59 6.19 18.15
C LEU A 68 2.72 4.82 17.47
N ALA A 69 1.72 3.94 17.63
CA ALA A 69 1.80 2.58 17.12
C ALA A 69 1.61 2.46 15.60
N LYS A 70 0.97 3.45 14.97
CA LYS A 70 0.74 3.49 13.51
C LYS A 70 0.99 4.89 12.96
N GLY A 71 1.33 4.93 11.65
CA GLY A 71 1.57 6.19 10.96
C GLY A 71 0.32 7.09 10.83
N ILE A 72 0.55 8.39 10.82
CA ILE A 72 -0.49 9.45 10.83
C ILE A 72 -1.19 9.65 9.47
N GLY A 73 -0.73 9.00 8.38
CA GLY A 73 -1.20 9.29 7.01
C GLY A 73 -2.70 9.09 6.82
N TYR A 74 -3.27 8.00 7.35
CA TYR A 74 -4.70 7.77 7.21
C TYR A 74 -5.56 8.70 8.07
N PRO A 75 -5.23 8.97 9.34
CA PRO A 75 -5.88 10.04 10.12
C PRO A 75 -5.88 11.39 9.39
N LEU A 76 -4.77 11.80 8.79
CA LEU A 76 -4.70 13.04 7.99
C LEU A 76 -5.63 13.02 6.78
N PHE A 77 -5.79 11.87 6.11
CA PHE A 77 -6.73 11.72 4.99
C PHE A 77 -8.19 11.88 5.45
N LEU A 78 -8.55 11.31 6.60
CA LEU A 78 -9.88 11.48 7.21
C LEU A 78 -10.15 12.95 7.57
N VAL A 79 -9.19 13.61 8.20
CA VAL A 79 -9.28 15.05 8.54
C VAL A 79 -9.39 15.91 7.28
N LEU A 80 -8.64 15.59 6.22
CA LEU A 80 -8.74 16.29 4.94
C LEU A 80 -10.15 16.20 4.36
N ALA A 81 -10.77 15.00 4.35
CA ALA A 81 -12.15 14.84 3.91
C ALA A 81 -13.11 15.72 4.70
N LYS A 82 -12.99 15.71 6.03
CA LYS A 82 -13.85 16.50 6.91
C LYS A 82 -13.65 18.02 6.72
N LYS A 83 -12.41 18.50 6.64
CA LYS A 83 -12.11 19.93 6.42
C LYS A 83 -12.53 20.44 5.05
N LEU A 84 -12.52 19.59 4.02
CA LEU A 84 -13.04 19.92 2.69
C LEU A 84 -14.56 19.78 2.59
N CYS A 85 -15.25 19.37 3.66
CA CYS A 85 -16.69 19.09 3.68
C CYS A 85 -17.08 18.05 2.60
N LEU A 86 -16.20 17.08 2.33
CA LEU A 86 -16.44 16.00 1.37
C LEU A 86 -16.72 14.69 2.12
N PRO A 87 -17.71 13.90 1.69
CA PRO A 87 -17.80 12.51 2.12
C PRO A 87 -16.49 11.77 1.85
N TYR A 88 -16.06 10.92 2.77
CA TYR A 88 -14.86 10.09 2.62
C TYR A 88 -14.82 9.34 1.29
N SER A 89 -15.96 8.76 0.88
CA SER A 89 -16.11 8.04 -0.38
C SER A 89 -15.81 8.89 -1.62
N VAL A 90 -16.15 10.19 -1.57
CA VAL A 90 -15.84 11.15 -2.65
C VAL A 90 -14.35 11.41 -2.73
N LEU A 91 -13.70 11.65 -1.59
CA LEU A 91 -12.25 11.88 -1.57
C LEU A 91 -11.47 10.65 -2.04
N LEU A 92 -11.94 9.43 -1.65
CA LEU A 92 -11.37 8.17 -2.11
C LEU A 92 -11.51 7.99 -3.64
N ALA A 93 -12.69 8.30 -4.20
CA ALA A 93 -12.91 8.26 -5.64
C ALA A 93 -12.07 9.30 -6.39
N LEU A 94 -11.88 10.49 -5.82
CA LEU A 94 -11.01 11.53 -6.39
C LEU A 94 -9.53 11.11 -6.35
N LEU A 95 -9.07 10.49 -5.29
CA LEU A 95 -7.70 9.95 -5.21
C LEU A 95 -7.43 8.95 -6.34
N GLN A 96 -8.37 8.01 -6.57
CA GLN A 96 -8.27 7.05 -7.66
C GLN A 96 -8.28 7.74 -9.04
N ALA A 97 -9.17 8.73 -9.23
CA ALA A 97 -9.28 9.49 -10.47
C ALA A 97 -8.01 10.30 -10.78
N VAL A 98 -7.45 10.97 -9.77
CA VAL A 98 -6.19 11.71 -9.88
C VAL A 98 -5.04 10.77 -10.23
N GLY A 99 -4.93 9.62 -9.56
CA GLY A 99 -3.91 8.62 -9.85
C GLY A 99 -4.02 8.09 -11.30
N ALA A 100 -5.22 7.75 -11.75
CA ALA A 100 -5.48 7.30 -13.12
C ALA A 100 -5.12 8.39 -14.16
N TRP A 101 -5.51 9.63 -13.90
CA TRP A 101 -5.18 10.77 -14.74
C TRP A 101 -3.66 11.01 -14.80
N LEU A 102 -2.96 10.94 -13.67
CA LEU A 102 -1.50 11.09 -13.59
C LEU A 102 -0.79 10.02 -14.42
N PHE A 103 -1.23 8.77 -14.36
CA PHE A 103 -0.64 7.70 -15.18
C PHE A 103 -0.79 7.97 -16.69
N VAL A 104 -2.00 8.34 -17.12
CA VAL A 104 -2.25 8.73 -18.51
C VAL A 104 -1.37 9.92 -18.91
N ARG A 105 -1.26 10.92 -18.04
CA ARG A 105 -0.41 12.10 -18.28
C ARG A 105 1.08 11.76 -18.27
N ALA A 106 1.51 10.80 -17.44
CA ALA A 106 2.89 10.30 -17.45
C ALA A 106 3.24 9.73 -18.82
N LEU A 107 2.37 8.88 -19.38
CA LEU A 107 2.58 8.20 -20.65
C LEU A 107 2.33 9.07 -21.89
N SER A 108 1.63 10.21 -21.76
CA SER A 108 1.26 11.08 -22.90
C SER A 108 2.46 11.64 -23.67
N VAL A 109 3.66 11.60 -23.11
CA VAL A 109 4.91 11.95 -23.82
C VAL A 109 5.23 10.94 -24.92
N ARG A 110 4.93 9.66 -24.69
CA ARG A 110 5.18 8.55 -25.62
C ARG A 110 3.94 8.14 -26.40
N TRP A 111 2.77 8.11 -25.76
CA TRP A 111 1.51 7.64 -26.33
C TRP A 111 0.54 8.79 -26.53
N LYS A 112 0.35 9.18 -27.78
CA LYS A 112 -0.45 10.36 -28.17
C LYS A 112 -1.87 10.03 -28.59
N ASN A 113 -2.23 8.71 -28.66
CA ASN A 113 -3.57 8.31 -29.09
C ASN A 113 -4.62 8.64 -28.00
N PRO A 114 -5.57 9.55 -28.25
CA PRO A 114 -6.56 9.97 -27.26
C PRO A 114 -7.54 8.85 -26.86
N TYR A 115 -7.87 7.95 -27.78
CA TYR A 115 -8.74 6.81 -27.50
C TYR A 115 -8.09 5.84 -26.50
N GLY A 116 -6.81 5.51 -26.74
CA GLY A 116 -6.03 4.69 -25.82
C GLY A 116 -5.85 5.35 -24.46
N GLN A 117 -5.64 6.66 -24.41
CA GLN A 117 -5.55 7.42 -23.16
C GLN A 117 -6.87 7.39 -22.38
N THR A 118 -8.01 7.54 -23.05
CA THR A 118 -9.33 7.45 -22.42
C THR A 118 -9.60 6.06 -21.88
N LEU A 119 -9.36 5.03 -22.69
CA LEU A 119 -9.54 3.65 -22.26
C LEU A 119 -8.67 3.34 -21.03
N LEU A 120 -7.40 3.74 -21.05
CA LEU A 120 -6.48 3.55 -19.95
C LEU A 120 -6.96 4.25 -18.67
N TYR A 121 -7.46 5.49 -18.80
CA TYR A 121 -8.05 6.21 -17.68
C TYR A 121 -9.24 5.45 -17.08
N LEU A 122 -10.17 4.98 -17.90
CA LEU A 122 -11.36 4.25 -17.45
C LEU A 122 -11.01 2.93 -16.77
N LEU A 123 -10.07 2.18 -17.35
CA LEU A 123 -9.60 0.92 -16.79
C LEU A 123 -8.94 1.09 -15.40
N LEU A 124 -8.28 2.22 -15.14
CA LEU A 124 -7.70 2.51 -13.84
C LEU A 124 -8.71 3.13 -12.88
N LEU A 125 -9.61 3.99 -13.36
CA LEU A 125 -10.66 4.62 -12.56
C LEU A 125 -11.59 3.60 -11.91
N PHE A 126 -11.94 2.55 -12.66
CA PHE A 126 -12.81 1.46 -12.21
C PHE A 126 -12.01 0.18 -11.89
N SER A 127 -10.81 0.33 -11.38
CA SER A 127 -10.01 -0.81 -10.93
C SER A 127 -10.75 -1.63 -9.87
N PRO A 128 -10.85 -2.96 -10.02
CA PRO A 128 -11.59 -3.81 -9.09
C PRO A 128 -11.14 -3.70 -7.63
N ILE A 129 -9.84 -3.50 -7.38
CA ILE A 129 -9.34 -3.37 -6.01
C ILE A 129 -9.88 -2.12 -5.32
N SER A 130 -10.19 -1.05 -6.06
CA SER A 130 -10.86 0.14 -5.54
C SER A 130 -12.38 -0.03 -5.39
N LEU A 131 -12.90 -1.23 -5.64
CA LEU A 131 -14.29 -1.66 -5.57
C LEU A 131 -14.38 -3.04 -4.90
N THR A 132 -13.75 -3.19 -3.74
CA THR A 132 -13.61 -4.46 -3.01
C THR A 132 -14.01 -4.28 -1.54
N GLN A 133 -14.71 -5.26 -0.96
CA GLN A 133 -15.23 -5.20 0.40
C GLN A 133 -14.13 -4.87 1.43
N LEU A 134 -13.11 -5.70 1.54
CA LEU A 134 -12.09 -5.58 2.58
C LEU A 134 -11.19 -4.35 2.45
N VAL A 135 -11.10 -3.76 1.25
CA VAL A 135 -10.25 -2.57 1.01
C VAL A 135 -11.09 -1.30 0.98
N THR A 136 -12.12 -1.26 0.12
CA THR A 136 -12.88 -0.03 -0.13
C THR A 136 -14.00 0.18 0.88
N GLN A 137 -14.75 -0.89 1.24
CA GLN A 137 -15.89 -0.77 2.13
C GLN A 137 -15.49 -0.76 3.60
N ARG A 138 -14.36 -1.37 3.99
CA ARG A 138 -13.82 -1.21 5.34
C ARG A 138 -13.26 0.20 5.50
N LEU A 139 -13.69 0.91 6.54
CA LEU A 139 -13.23 2.25 6.87
C LEU A 139 -11.85 2.19 7.53
N TYR A 140 -10.84 1.87 6.74
CA TYR A 140 -9.48 1.61 7.20
C TYR A 140 -8.42 2.07 6.20
N ARG A 141 -7.18 2.23 6.69
CA ARG A 141 -6.03 2.76 5.92
C ARG A 141 -5.75 2.02 4.60
N MET A 142 -6.15 0.76 4.46
CA MET A 142 -5.96 0.00 3.22
C MET A 142 -6.75 0.59 2.05
N ALA A 143 -7.85 1.29 2.30
CA ALA A 143 -8.66 1.89 1.24
C ALA A 143 -7.92 2.92 0.38
N ILE A 144 -6.97 3.65 0.98
CA ILE A 144 -6.20 4.68 0.26
C ILE A 144 -4.94 4.13 -0.41
N VAL A 145 -4.47 2.93 -0.05
CA VAL A 145 -3.24 2.32 -0.58
C VAL A 145 -3.28 2.17 -2.10
N PRO A 146 -4.33 1.60 -2.74
CA PRO A 146 -4.35 1.46 -4.20
C PRO A 146 -4.21 2.79 -4.94
N GLY A 147 -4.95 3.82 -4.52
CA GLY A 147 -4.88 5.15 -5.11
C GLY A 147 -3.51 5.80 -4.91
N MET A 148 -2.90 5.67 -3.73
CA MET A 148 -1.59 6.23 -3.43
C MET A 148 -0.46 5.53 -4.19
N VAL A 149 -0.49 4.20 -4.29
CA VAL A 149 0.44 3.43 -5.16
C VAL A 149 0.36 3.93 -6.60
N LEU A 150 -0.87 4.12 -7.11
CA LEU A 150 -1.08 4.66 -8.44
C LEU A 150 -0.47 6.06 -8.62
N VAL A 151 -0.63 6.96 -7.63
CA VAL A 151 -0.07 8.32 -7.65
C VAL A 151 1.46 8.29 -7.63
N VAL A 152 2.07 7.53 -6.70
CA VAL A 152 3.53 7.50 -6.52
C VAL A 152 4.22 6.91 -7.76
N PHE A 153 3.75 5.75 -8.25
CA PHE A 153 4.33 5.13 -9.44
C PHE A 153 4.12 5.98 -10.70
N SER A 154 2.93 6.56 -10.87
CA SER A 154 2.66 7.49 -11.98
C SER A 154 3.55 8.73 -11.93
N GLY A 155 3.79 9.25 -10.74
CA GLY A 155 4.69 10.38 -10.51
C GLY A 155 6.12 10.05 -10.92
N MET A 156 6.65 8.90 -10.48
CA MET A 156 8.01 8.45 -10.80
C MET A 156 8.18 8.13 -12.29
N ILE A 157 7.22 7.44 -12.91
CA ILE A 157 7.19 7.20 -14.36
C ILE A 157 7.15 8.53 -15.11
N GLY A 158 6.30 9.47 -14.67
CA GLY A 158 6.17 10.79 -15.26
C GLY A 158 7.45 11.62 -15.19
N LEU A 159 8.15 11.59 -14.07
CA LEU A 159 9.45 12.22 -13.87
C LEU A 159 10.52 11.59 -14.79
N THR A 160 10.59 10.26 -14.81
CA THR A 160 11.55 9.50 -15.63
C THR A 160 11.39 9.83 -17.11
N LEU A 161 10.17 9.78 -17.65
CA LEU A 161 9.90 10.05 -19.06
C LEU A 161 10.12 11.53 -19.46
N ARG A 162 10.34 12.43 -18.49
CA ARG A 162 10.55 13.87 -18.71
C ARG A 162 11.94 14.35 -18.33
N LYS A 163 12.85 13.46 -17.97
CA LYS A 163 14.21 13.83 -17.53
C LYS A 163 15.03 14.65 -18.54
N GLU A 164 14.70 14.57 -19.83
CA GLU A 164 15.34 15.39 -20.87
C GLU A 164 14.68 16.76 -21.09
N LEU A 165 13.45 16.95 -20.57
CA LEU A 165 12.71 18.20 -20.73
C LEU A 165 13.29 19.31 -19.83
N PRO A 166 12.92 20.58 -20.07
CA PRO A 166 13.31 21.70 -19.18
C PRO A 166 12.86 21.48 -17.73
N LEU A 167 13.64 21.98 -16.77
CA LEU A 167 13.38 21.81 -15.32
C LEU A 167 11.96 22.20 -14.92
N LYS A 168 11.41 23.26 -15.49
CA LYS A 168 10.02 23.70 -15.26
C LYS A 168 8.96 22.62 -15.55
N LYS A 169 9.26 21.68 -16.45
CA LYS A 169 8.38 20.55 -16.78
C LYS A 169 8.63 19.31 -15.92
N GLN A 170 9.77 19.23 -15.25
CA GLN A 170 10.13 18.15 -14.34
C GLN A 170 9.67 18.46 -12.90
N LEU A 171 9.79 19.72 -12.47
CA LEU A 171 9.49 20.16 -11.08
C LEU A 171 8.11 19.67 -10.57
N PRO A 172 6.99 19.84 -11.31
CA PRO A 172 5.70 19.37 -10.80
C PRO A 172 5.68 17.86 -10.54
N TRP A 173 6.36 17.07 -11.38
CA TRP A 173 6.45 15.62 -11.21
C TRP A 173 7.35 15.23 -10.02
N ALA A 174 8.47 15.92 -9.85
CA ALA A 174 9.37 15.66 -8.73
C ALA A 174 8.73 16.01 -7.38
N VAL A 175 8.08 17.17 -7.27
CA VAL A 175 7.36 17.59 -6.07
C VAL A 175 6.18 16.66 -5.77
N LEU A 176 5.35 16.38 -6.78
CA LEU A 176 4.22 15.46 -6.64
C LEU A 176 4.67 14.09 -6.14
N THR A 177 5.69 13.51 -6.78
CA THR A 177 6.22 12.19 -6.40
C THR A 177 6.75 12.21 -4.97
N GLY A 178 7.50 13.25 -4.60
CA GLY A 178 8.10 13.34 -3.26
C GLY A 178 7.07 13.54 -2.16
N VAL A 179 6.09 14.42 -2.36
CA VAL A 179 4.99 14.63 -1.41
C VAL A 179 4.13 13.38 -1.28
N ALA A 180 3.79 12.75 -2.42
CA ALA A 180 3.01 11.51 -2.41
C ALA A 180 3.76 10.36 -1.73
N LEU A 181 5.08 10.25 -1.94
CA LEU A 181 5.92 9.24 -1.31
C LEU A 181 6.03 9.47 0.20
N ALA A 182 6.25 10.72 0.64
CA ALA A 182 6.28 11.07 2.05
C ALA A 182 4.94 10.78 2.75
N PHE A 183 3.82 11.11 2.10
CA PHE A 183 2.49 10.79 2.62
C PHE A 183 2.24 9.27 2.64
N PHE A 184 2.60 8.55 1.58
CA PHE A 184 2.46 7.09 1.50
C PHE A 184 3.23 6.38 2.63
N TRP A 185 4.44 6.87 2.95
CA TRP A 185 5.26 6.33 4.04
C TRP A 185 4.55 6.38 5.39
N GLN A 186 3.72 7.39 5.62
CA GLN A 186 2.94 7.55 6.85
C GLN A 186 1.64 6.73 6.88
N ILE A 187 1.33 5.95 5.84
CA ILE A 187 0.12 5.11 5.81
C ILE A 187 0.38 3.74 6.44
N ARG A 188 1.54 3.14 6.11
CA ARG A 188 1.88 1.77 6.52
C ARG A 188 3.35 1.68 6.93
N GLU A 189 3.59 0.91 7.96
CA GLU A 189 4.93 0.66 8.51
C GLU A 189 5.82 -0.16 7.55
N ASP A 190 5.21 -0.96 6.68
CA ASP A 190 5.90 -1.80 5.68
C ASP A 190 6.20 -1.08 4.37
N SER A 191 6.01 0.26 4.28
CA SER A 191 6.20 1.04 3.05
C SER A 191 7.61 0.94 2.43
N VAL A 192 8.56 0.36 3.12
CA VAL A 192 9.95 0.15 2.67
C VAL A 192 10.05 -0.59 1.32
N TRP A 193 9.07 -1.44 0.97
CA TRP A 193 9.05 -2.18 -0.31
C TRP A 193 9.06 -1.29 -1.56
N ILE A 194 8.67 -0.02 -1.44
CA ILE A 194 8.65 0.92 -2.58
C ILE A 194 10.04 1.51 -2.88
N LEU A 195 10.93 1.53 -1.88
CA LEU A 195 12.25 2.16 -2.00
C LEU A 195 13.14 1.56 -3.08
N PRO A 196 13.20 0.23 -3.30
CA PRO A 196 14.00 -0.33 -4.38
C PRO A 196 13.64 0.25 -5.75
N PHE A 197 12.35 0.39 -6.06
CA PHE A 197 11.90 1.01 -7.31
C PHE A 197 12.31 2.48 -7.40
N VAL A 198 12.06 3.25 -6.35
CA VAL A 198 12.39 4.69 -6.31
C VAL A 198 13.90 4.90 -6.43
N ALA A 199 14.71 4.10 -5.72
CA ALA A 199 16.17 4.16 -5.76
C ALA A 199 16.71 3.81 -7.15
N VAL A 200 16.29 2.68 -7.72
CA VAL A 200 16.73 2.26 -9.08
C VAL A 200 16.37 3.30 -10.12
N MET A 201 15.13 3.83 -10.09
CA MET A 201 14.72 4.84 -11.05
C MET A 201 15.43 6.18 -10.85
N THR A 202 15.74 6.55 -9.61
CA THR A 202 16.54 7.75 -9.32
C THR A 202 17.97 7.60 -9.82
N VAL A 203 18.62 6.49 -9.52
CA VAL A 203 19.99 6.17 -10.02
C VAL A 203 20.01 6.13 -11.54
N TRP A 204 19.03 5.48 -12.18
CA TRP A 204 18.87 5.47 -13.63
C TRP A 204 18.76 6.88 -14.22
N ASN A 205 17.90 7.71 -13.66
CA ASN A 205 17.66 9.06 -14.14
C ASN A 205 18.89 9.96 -13.97
N VAL A 206 19.53 9.93 -12.79
CA VAL A 206 20.74 10.69 -12.48
C VAL A 206 21.91 10.21 -13.36
N GLY A 207 22.10 8.89 -13.45
CA GLY A 207 23.12 8.29 -14.31
C GLY A 207 22.94 8.68 -15.78
N TYR A 208 21.70 8.67 -16.29
CA TYR A 208 21.40 9.13 -17.66
C TYR A 208 21.77 10.59 -17.85
N VAL A 209 21.43 11.47 -16.92
CA VAL A 209 21.75 12.91 -16.99
C VAL A 209 23.26 13.12 -17.02
N ILE A 210 24.01 12.46 -16.15
CA ILE A 210 25.47 12.59 -16.06
C ILE A 210 26.15 11.99 -17.29
N LEU A 211 25.83 10.76 -17.66
CA LEU A 211 26.56 10.02 -18.69
C LEU A 211 26.16 10.46 -20.12
N VAL A 212 24.89 10.79 -20.35
CA VAL A 212 24.40 11.06 -21.71
C VAL A 212 24.32 12.56 -21.98
N LEU A 213 23.71 13.35 -21.08
CA LEU A 213 23.50 14.78 -21.36
C LEU A 213 24.77 15.61 -21.17
N HIS A 214 25.64 15.22 -20.23
CA HIS A 214 26.93 15.89 -20.01
C HIS A 214 27.89 15.59 -21.17
N LYS A 215 28.07 14.29 -21.51
CA LYS A 215 28.97 13.87 -22.60
C LYS A 215 28.63 14.55 -23.94
N ASN A 216 27.34 14.74 -24.20
CA ASN A 216 26.87 15.39 -25.42
C ASN A 216 26.91 16.94 -25.37
N LYS A 217 27.50 17.55 -24.33
CA LYS A 217 27.58 19.00 -24.09
C LYS A 217 26.23 19.74 -24.22
N LYS A 218 25.12 19.04 -23.98
CA LYS A 218 23.78 19.61 -24.08
C LYS A 218 23.42 20.53 -22.92
N ARG A 219 24.19 20.52 -21.82
CA ARG A 219 23.93 21.32 -20.61
C ARG A 219 25.23 21.77 -19.93
N THR A 220 25.17 22.92 -19.26
CA THR A 220 26.27 23.44 -18.41
C THR A 220 26.33 22.67 -17.09
N GLY A 221 27.48 22.70 -16.39
CA GLY A 221 27.65 22.00 -15.11
C GLY A 221 26.61 22.44 -14.06
N ARG A 222 26.26 23.74 -13.99
CA ARG A 222 25.21 24.24 -13.10
C ARG A 222 23.83 23.68 -13.44
N GLN A 223 23.49 23.57 -14.74
CA GLN A 223 22.22 22.98 -15.16
C GLN A 223 22.15 21.49 -14.85
N LEU A 224 23.26 20.76 -14.96
CA LEU A 224 23.35 19.36 -14.59
C LEU A 224 23.14 19.18 -13.09
N LEU A 225 23.84 19.97 -12.25
CA LEU A 225 23.65 19.92 -10.80
C LEU A 225 22.21 20.15 -10.40
N LEU A 226 21.56 21.21 -10.91
CA LEU A 226 20.17 21.52 -10.64
C LEU A 226 19.23 20.39 -11.08
N GLN A 227 19.55 19.73 -12.18
CA GLN A 227 18.75 18.61 -12.66
C GLN A 227 18.94 17.35 -11.80
N CYS A 228 20.15 17.05 -11.36
CA CYS A 228 20.38 15.95 -10.41
C CYS A 228 19.66 16.20 -9.09
N LEU A 229 19.71 17.43 -8.54
CA LEU A 229 18.96 17.81 -7.34
C LEU A 229 17.45 17.66 -7.57
N MET A 230 16.93 18.02 -8.74
CA MET A 230 15.53 17.83 -9.10
C MET A 230 15.12 16.36 -9.11
N LEU A 231 15.98 15.46 -9.61
CA LEU A 231 15.72 14.03 -9.67
C LEU A 231 15.86 13.35 -8.30
N LEU A 232 16.65 13.93 -7.39
CA LEU A 232 16.76 13.51 -5.99
C LEU A 232 15.62 14.05 -5.11
N LEU A 233 14.89 15.09 -5.56
CA LEU A 233 13.86 15.76 -4.77
C LEU A 233 12.79 14.82 -4.19
N PRO A 234 12.31 13.77 -4.86
CA PRO A 234 11.38 12.82 -4.27
C PRO A 234 11.92 12.16 -2.99
N ILE A 235 13.18 11.76 -2.98
CA ILE A 235 13.83 11.15 -1.81
C ILE A 235 14.06 12.20 -0.72
N LEU A 236 14.49 13.41 -1.09
CA LEU A 236 14.67 14.50 -0.12
C LEU A 236 13.35 14.90 0.57
N LEU A 237 12.25 14.90 -0.18
CA LEU A 237 10.92 15.19 0.38
C LEU A 237 10.41 14.05 1.27
N LEU A 238 10.71 12.79 0.94
CA LEU A 238 10.42 11.65 1.83
C LEU A 238 11.10 11.83 3.19
N PHE A 239 12.43 12.06 3.19
CA PHE A 239 13.18 12.27 4.43
C PHE A 239 12.71 13.52 5.17
N GLY A 240 12.50 14.63 4.46
CA GLY A 240 11.98 15.87 5.05
C GLY A 240 10.60 15.69 5.67
N GLY A 241 9.72 14.92 5.04
CA GLY A 241 8.39 14.58 5.57
C GLY A 241 8.47 13.77 6.86
N ASN A 242 9.30 12.71 6.88
CA ASN A 242 9.51 11.90 8.08
C ASN A 242 10.10 12.73 9.21
N MET A 243 11.16 13.52 8.93
CA MET A 243 11.76 14.42 9.93
C MET A 243 10.75 15.45 10.47
N THR A 244 9.83 15.92 9.63
CA THR A 244 8.78 16.85 10.07
C THR A 244 7.83 16.19 11.06
N ILE A 245 7.37 14.96 10.77
CA ILE A 245 6.49 14.22 11.68
C ILE A 245 7.23 13.89 12.99
N SER A 246 8.48 13.41 12.93
CA SER A 246 9.28 13.15 14.11
C SER A 246 9.52 14.42 14.97
N ALA A 247 9.74 15.56 14.32
CA ALA A 247 9.90 16.83 15.04
C ALA A 247 8.59 17.28 15.73
N ILE A 248 7.44 17.06 15.09
CA ILE A 248 6.14 17.35 15.70
C ILE A 248 5.91 16.41 16.89
N ASN A 249 6.19 15.10 16.75
CA ASN A 249 6.10 14.14 17.86
C ASN A 249 7.06 14.48 19.01
N GLN A 250 8.27 15.00 18.71
CA GLN A 250 9.18 15.50 19.72
C GLN A 250 8.58 16.66 20.53
N VAL A 251 7.84 17.55 19.88
CA VAL A 251 7.20 18.70 20.55
C VAL A 251 6.02 18.25 21.41
N HIS A 252 5.21 17.29 20.93
CA HIS A 252 3.99 16.86 21.62
C HIS A 252 4.22 15.75 22.64
N TYR A 253 5.14 14.82 22.36
CA TYR A 253 5.35 13.61 23.13
C TYR A 253 6.76 13.45 23.70
N GLY A 254 7.69 14.37 23.40
CA GLY A 254 9.06 14.33 23.88
C GLY A 254 9.96 13.29 23.22
N VAL A 255 9.50 12.62 22.14
CA VAL A 255 10.25 11.58 21.43
C VAL A 255 10.37 11.89 19.93
N PHE A 256 11.58 11.73 19.38
CA PHE A 256 11.86 12.00 17.96
C PHE A 256 11.77 10.74 17.14
N LEU A 257 10.54 10.30 16.82
CA LEU A 257 10.25 9.14 15.99
C LEU A 257 8.92 9.32 15.24
N THR A 258 8.73 8.60 14.15
CA THR A 258 7.47 8.63 13.36
C THR A 258 6.44 7.67 13.93
N ASN A 259 6.87 6.43 14.23
CA ASN A 259 6.12 5.42 14.96
C ASN A 259 7.09 4.51 15.71
N ASP A 260 6.68 4.00 16.85
CA ASP A 260 7.55 3.25 17.73
C ASP A 260 7.59 1.73 17.40
N ARG A 261 6.78 1.25 16.47
CA ARG A 261 6.90 -0.14 15.96
C ARG A 261 8.09 -0.33 15.02
N THR A 262 8.54 0.74 14.37
CA THR A 262 9.69 0.70 13.43
C THR A 262 10.92 1.42 13.94
N GLU A 263 10.77 2.27 14.97
CA GLU A 263 11.82 3.14 15.48
C GLU A 263 11.82 3.14 17.02
N GLY A 264 12.98 3.43 17.61
CA GLY A 264 13.14 3.56 19.07
C GLY A 264 13.21 2.25 19.83
N ASN A 265 13.20 2.38 21.17
CA ASN A 265 13.48 1.26 22.08
C ASN A 265 12.45 0.13 21.99
N PHE A 266 11.18 0.43 21.71
CA PHE A 266 10.18 -0.61 21.53
C PHE A 266 10.48 -1.50 20.30
N ALA A 267 10.80 -0.89 19.16
CA ALA A 267 11.14 -1.64 17.96
C ALA A 267 12.40 -2.50 18.16
N GLU A 268 13.42 -1.96 18.83
CA GLU A 268 14.66 -2.67 19.11
C GLU A 268 14.42 -3.81 20.12
N LEU A 269 13.59 -3.59 21.14
CA LEU A 269 13.20 -4.63 22.11
C LEU A 269 12.48 -5.78 21.43
N MET A 270 11.46 -5.50 20.60
CA MET A 270 10.74 -6.55 19.87
C MET A 270 11.67 -7.30 18.92
N SER A 271 12.56 -6.61 18.22
CA SER A 271 13.58 -7.24 17.40
C SER A 271 14.47 -8.18 18.21
N LEU A 272 14.96 -7.75 19.39
CA LEU A 272 15.79 -8.60 20.24
C LEU A 272 15.03 -9.85 20.74
N LEU A 273 13.78 -9.66 21.20
CA LEU A 273 12.94 -10.76 21.70
C LEU A 273 12.71 -11.83 20.62
N TYR A 274 12.42 -11.43 19.37
CA TYR A 274 12.26 -12.37 18.26
C TYR A 274 13.58 -13.06 17.84
N HIS A 275 14.74 -12.50 18.23
CA HIS A 275 16.05 -13.08 18.00
C HIS A 275 16.51 -14.04 19.10
N LEU A 276 15.85 -14.09 20.25
CA LEU A 276 16.24 -15.00 21.32
C LEU A 276 16.02 -16.46 20.91
N GLN A 277 16.98 -17.32 21.30
CA GLN A 277 16.88 -18.76 21.06
C GLN A 277 15.65 -19.32 21.73
N ASP A 278 14.81 -19.97 20.96
CA ASP A 278 13.66 -20.72 21.44
C ASP A 278 14.05 -22.19 21.63
N ASN A 279 13.73 -22.76 22.76
CA ASN A 279 14.00 -24.16 23.07
C ASN A 279 12.76 -25.05 22.88
N THR A 280 11.62 -24.43 22.51
CA THR A 280 10.37 -25.15 22.21
C THR A 280 10.28 -25.49 20.72
N GLU A 281 9.59 -26.56 20.39
CA GLU A 281 9.15 -26.86 19.02
C GLU A 281 7.88 -26.04 18.68
N ALA A 282 7.87 -24.74 19.05
CA ALA A 282 6.79 -23.85 18.71
C ALA A 282 6.68 -23.77 17.17
N GLY A 283 5.48 -23.89 16.65
CA GLY A 283 5.22 -23.81 15.20
C GLY A 283 5.69 -22.48 14.59
N SER A 284 5.79 -22.41 13.28
CA SER A 284 6.21 -21.19 12.55
C SER A 284 5.26 -20.00 12.76
N ASP A 285 4.08 -20.24 13.28
CA ASP A 285 3.08 -19.25 13.68
C ASP A 285 3.41 -18.56 15.00
N ILE A 286 4.28 -19.11 15.85
CA ILE A 286 4.72 -18.53 17.11
C ILE A 286 6.07 -17.83 16.90
N TRP A 287 6.10 -16.51 17.07
CA TRP A 287 7.33 -15.73 16.88
C TRP A 287 8.22 -15.67 18.12
N ILE A 288 7.60 -15.75 19.29
CA ILE A 288 8.24 -15.87 20.59
C ILE A 288 7.37 -16.76 21.49
N SER A 289 7.95 -17.84 22.02
CA SER A 289 7.26 -18.74 22.94
C SER A 289 7.14 -18.18 24.35
N ARG A 290 6.17 -18.67 25.11
CA ARG A 290 6.03 -18.35 26.55
C ARG A 290 7.26 -18.74 27.35
N GLU A 291 7.92 -19.86 27.02
CA GLU A 291 9.18 -20.25 27.66
C GLU A 291 10.26 -19.19 27.44
N THR A 292 10.39 -18.67 26.21
CA THR A 292 11.38 -17.63 25.91
C THR A 292 11.05 -16.32 26.65
N ILE A 293 9.76 -15.96 26.77
CA ILE A 293 9.33 -14.81 27.58
C ILE A 293 9.71 -15.02 29.06
N ALA A 294 9.38 -16.18 29.65
CA ALA A 294 9.69 -16.47 31.02
C ALA A 294 11.22 -16.45 31.32
N ARG A 295 12.05 -16.91 30.37
CA ARG A 295 13.52 -16.79 30.49
C ARG A 295 13.99 -15.34 30.41
N ALA A 296 13.35 -14.52 29.57
CA ALA A 296 13.65 -13.09 29.50
C ALA A 296 13.23 -12.36 30.80
N GLU A 297 12.09 -12.70 31.39
CA GLU A 297 11.63 -12.19 32.70
C GLU A 297 12.59 -12.55 33.81
N ALA A 298 13.11 -13.78 33.83
CA ALA A 298 14.03 -14.24 34.86
C ALA A 298 15.35 -13.45 34.94
N VAL A 299 15.76 -12.79 33.85
CA VAL A 299 17.02 -12.03 33.74
C VAL A 299 16.81 -10.52 33.62
N SER A 300 15.58 -10.06 33.41
CA SER A 300 15.22 -8.64 33.32
C SER A 300 14.27 -8.25 34.46
N PRO A 301 14.79 -7.63 35.54
CA PRO A 301 13.96 -7.17 36.67
C PRO A 301 12.86 -6.21 36.23
N THR A 302 13.10 -5.42 35.18
CA THR A 302 12.09 -4.49 34.60
C THR A 302 10.97 -5.27 33.92
N LEU A 303 11.27 -6.28 33.09
CA LEU A 303 10.27 -7.10 32.42
C LEU A 303 9.50 -7.98 33.45
N GLN A 304 10.16 -8.49 34.46
CA GLN A 304 9.56 -9.32 35.53
C GLN A 304 8.41 -8.58 36.26
N GLN A 305 8.45 -7.25 36.34
CA GLN A 305 7.36 -6.45 36.92
C GLN A 305 6.05 -6.56 36.15
N LEU A 306 6.11 -6.93 34.87
CA LEU A 306 4.93 -7.09 34.00
C LEU A 306 4.35 -8.51 34.05
N GLN A 307 5.06 -9.50 34.66
CA GLN A 307 4.65 -10.91 34.62
C GLN A 307 3.19 -11.14 35.03
N PRO A 308 2.63 -10.55 36.10
CA PRO A 308 1.23 -10.79 36.47
C PRO A 308 0.22 -10.34 35.39
N LEU A 309 0.53 -9.26 34.68
CA LEU A 309 -0.31 -8.75 33.59
C LEU A 309 -0.13 -9.60 32.33
N LEU A 310 1.11 -9.95 31.97
CA LEU A 310 1.40 -10.81 30.82
C LEU A 310 0.72 -12.17 30.98
N ASP A 311 0.78 -12.78 32.17
CA ASP A 311 0.08 -14.04 32.45
C ASP A 311 -1.45 -13.91 32.32
N SER A 312 -2.04 -12.78 32.75
CA SER A 312 -3.48 -12.56 32.64
C SER A 312 -3.94 -12.38 31.18
N TYR A 313 -3.10 -11.78 30.32
CA TYR A 313 -3.46 -11.58 28.91
C TYR A 313 -3.29 -12.82 28.05
N VAL A 314 -2.54 -13.82 28.52
CA VAL A 314 -2.36 -15.08 27.77
C VAL A 314 -3.70 -15.74 27.47
N GLU A 315 -4.66 -15.73 28.41
CA GLU A 315 -5.98 -16.35 28.22
C GLU A 315 -6.74 -15.71 27.06
N ASP A 316 -6.62 -14.39 26.89
CA ASP A 316 -7.35 -13.63 25.86
C ASP A 316 -6.66 -13.69 24.49
N TRP A 317 -5.33 -13.83 24.44
CA TRP A 317 -4.52 -13.69 23.23
C TRP A 317 -3.92 -15.00 22.72
N SER A 318 -3.95 -16.07 23.52
CA SER A 318 -3.37 -17.36 23.13
C SER A 318 -4.30 -18.18 22.25
N THR A 319 -3.68 -19.04 21.44
CA THR A 319 -4.35 -20.11 20.72
C THR A 319 -4.61 -21.32 21.64
N SER A 320 -5.21 -22.38 21.11
CA SER A 320 -5.52 -23.61 21.87
C SER A 320 -4.29 -24.31 22.46
N ASN A 321 -3.09 -24.01 21.98
CA ASN A 321 -1.82 -24.53 22.55
C ASN A 321 -1.24 -23.65 23.67
N GLY A 322 -1.91 -22.56 24.03
CA GLY A 322 -1.47 -21.63 25.07
C GLY A 322 -0.38 -20.65 24.66
N GLU A 323 -0.02 -20.58 23.37
CA GLU A 323 0.97 -19.67 22.81
C GLU A 323 0.32 -18.49 22.09
N ILE A 324 1.00 -17.33 22.06
CA ILE A 324 0.54 -16.10 21.41
C ILE A 324 1.07 -16.06 19.96
N PRO A 325 0.19 -16.06 18.94
CA PRO A 325 0.63 -16.15 17.55
C PRO A 325 1.15 -14.83 16.99
N GLY A 326 2.10 -14.94 16.07
CA GLY A 326 2.57 -13.86 15.21
C GLY A 326 3.05 -12.61 15.96
N ASP A 327 2.57 -11.45 15.52
CA ASP A 327 2.92 -10.15 16.10
C ASP A 327 2.03 -9.74 17.29
N HIS A 328 1.11 -10.59 17.72
CA HIS A 328 0.18 -10.28 18.80
C HIS A 328 0.90 -9.98 20.11
N PHE A 329 2.03 -10.65 20.39
CA PHE A 329 2.82 -10.35 21.60
C PHE A 329 3.26 -8.88 21.68
N SER A 330 3.48 -8.22 20.55
CA SER A 330 3.82 -6.80 20.52
C SER A 330 2.70 -5.90 21.08
N TRP A 331 1.45 -6.30 20.91
CA TRP A 331 0.28 -5.60 21.47
C TRP A 331 0.08 -5.95 22.95
N VAL A 332 0.23 -7.22 23.31
CA VAL A 332 0.17 -7.69 24.70
C VAL A 332 1.20 -6.95 25.56
N LEU A 333 2.44 -6.82 25.10
CA LEU A 333 3.48 -6.09 25.83
C LEU A 333 3.13 -4.61 26.02
N ARG A 334 2.56 -3.96 24.98
CA ARG A 334 2.13 -2.56 25.08
C ARG A 334 1.03 -2.36 26.11
N ASP A 335 0.01 -3.22 26.07
CA ASP A 335 -1.11 -3.18 27.00
C ASP A 335 -0.61 -3.41 28.43
N ALA A 336 0.28 -4.39 28.65
CA ALA A 336 0.87 -4.66 29.94
C ALA A 336 1.66 -3.46 30.51
N VAL A 337 2.45 -2.79 29.66
CA VAL A 337 3.21 -1.59 30.09
C VAL A 337 2.27 -0.43 30.40
N GLN A 338 1.19 -0.25 29.64
CA GLN A 338 0.21 0.79 29.92
C GLN A 338 -0.57 0.50 31.22
N ASP A 339 -1.09 -0.70 31.37
CA ASP A 339 -1.96 -1.06 32.49
C ASP A 339 -1.18 -1.17 33.80
N SER A 340 0.14 -1.38 33.73
CA SER A 340 1.04 -1.26 34.88
C SER A 340 1.27 0.19 35.34
N GLY A 341 0.91 1.18 34.51
CA GLY A 341 1.17 2.59 34.78
C GLY A 341 2.60 3.07 34.47
N TYR A 342 3.45 2.23 33.85
CA TYR A 342 4.84 2.59 33.53
C TYR A 342 4.98 3.46 32.25
N SER A 343 3.88 3.71 31.53
CA SER A 343 3.85 4.52 30.32
C SER A 343 2.90 5.72 30.40
N PRO A 344 3.01 6.60 31.42
CA PRO A 344 2.15 7.78 31.51
C PRO A 344 2.39 8.76 30.33
N ASP A 345 3.54 8.69 29.68
CA ASP A 345 3.93 9.47 28.51
C ASP A 345 4.92 8.67 27.65
N ALA A 346 5.18 9.17 26.43
CA ALA A 346 6.04 8.47 25.48
C ALA A 346 7.51 8.35 25.92
N VAL A 347 8.02 9.32 26.67
CA VAL A 347 9.40 9.32 27.18
C VAL A 347 9.55 8.22 28.23
N SER A 348 8.59 8.13 29.13
CA SER A 348 8.53 7.08 30.16
C SER A 348 8.41 5.69 29.52
N ALA A 349 7.54 5.53 28.53
CA ALA A 349 7.38 4.28 27.78
C ALA A 349 8.69 3.87 27.09
N GLN A 350 9.31 4.78 26.33
CA GLN A 350 10.58 4.49 25.65
C GLN A 350 11.70 4.20 26.65
N THR A 351 11.72 4.87 27.81
CA THR A 351 12.68 4.58 28.89
C THR A 351 12.46 3.20 29.48
N PHE A 352 11.22 2.80 29.72
CA PHE A 352 10.88 1.48 30.26
C PHE A 352 11.30 0.37 29.29
N TYR A 353 10.97 0.50 28.00
CA TYR A 353 11.43 -0.43 26.96
C TYR A 353 12.96 -0.46 26.83
N GLY A 354 13.62 0.69 26.97
CA GLY A 354 15.08 0.80 26.95
C GLY A 354 15.76 0.11 28.13
N ASN A 355 15.15 0.14 29.31
CA ASN A 355 15.65 -0.59 30.47
C ASN A 355 15.59 -2.11 30.25
N ILE A 356 14.43 -2.63 29.80
CA ILE A 356 14.30 -4.05 29.43
C ILE A 356 15.35 -4.42 28.38
N LEU A 357 15.46 -3.63 27.32
CA LEU A 357 16.40 -3.86 26.22
C LEU A 357 17.85 -3.94 26.73
N SER A 358 18.27 -3.02 27.62
CA SER A 358 19.62 -3.01 28.18
C SER A 358 19.89 -4.20 29.09
N GLU A 359 18.91 -4.61 29.92
CA GLU A 359 18.97 -5.78 30.80
C GLU A 359 19.11 -7.08 29.99
N LEU A 360 18.32 -7.22 28.91
CA LEU A 360 18.39 -8.38 28.02
C LEU A 360 19.71 -8.42 27.21
N HIS A 361 20.22 -7.28 26.75
CA HIS A 361 21.54 -7.21 26.12
C HIS A 361 22.66 -7.66 27.07
N ALA A 362 22.64 -7.18 28.30
CA ALA A 362 23.61 -7.60 29.33
C ALA A 362 23.49 -9.10 29.64
N ALA A 363 22.27 -9.67 29.65
CA ALA A 363 22.07 -11.10 29.82
C ALA A 363 22.61 -11.92 28.63
N VAL A 364 22.46 -11.44 27.42
CA VAL A 364 23.07 -12.06 26.24
C VAL A 364 24.60 -12.02 26.29
N GLU A 365 25.19 -10.88 26.70
CA GLU A 365 26.63 -10.76 26.87
C GLU A 365 27.22 -11.66 27.94
N ARG A 366 26.48 -11.90 29.05
CA ARG A 366 26.89 -12.85 30.10
C ARG A 366 26.67 -14.31 29.71
N GLY A 367 25.91 -14.60 28.66
CA GLY A 367 25.56 -15.95 28.23
C GLY A 367 24.33 -16.53 28.96
N ASP A 368 23.60 -15.73 29.75
CA ASP A 368 22.36 -16.14 30.42
C ASP A 368 21.22 -16.36 29.41
N LEU A 369 21.25 -15.56 28.32
CA LEU A 369 20.40 -15.72 27.13
C LEU A 369 21.25 -15.91 25.89
N THR A 370 20.75 -16.69 24.96
CA THR A 370 21.43 -16.91 23.64
C THR A 370 20.55 -16.40 22.51
N LYS A 371 21.18 -15.84 21.48
CA LYS A 371 20.49 -15.50 20.23
C LYS A 371 20.45 -16.71 19.30
N LYS A 372 19.42 -16.79 18.46
CA LYS A 372 19.31 -17.78 17.39
C LYS A 372 20.56 -17.73 16.48
N GLN A 373 21.16 -18.88 16.23
CA GLN A 373 22.32 -19.05 15.34
C GLN A 373 21.94 -19.84 14.08
N ASP A 374 20.69 -19.75 13.68
CA ASP A 374 20.09 -20.50 12.58
C ASP A 374 20.31 -19.88 11.19
N GLY A 375 21.03 -18.75 11.10
CA GLY A 375 21.24 -18.02 9.87
C GLY A 375 20.00 -17.33 9.31
N ALA A 376 18.96 -17.14 10.12
CA ALA A 376 17.74 -16.46 9.74
C ALA A 376 18.01 -15.01 9.29
N LEU A 377 17.25 -14.56 8.30
CA LEU A 377 17.28 -13.20 7.77
C LEU A 377 16.18 -12.37 8.42
N TYR A 378 16.53 -11.22 8.95
CA TYR A 378 15.59 -10.31 9.61
C TYR A 378 15.37 -9.08 8.71
N PHE A 379 14.15 -8.92 8.24
CA PHE A 379 13.77 -7.84 7.31
C PHE A 379 13.09 -6.67 8.00
N SER A 380 12.57 -6.88 9.21
CA SER A 380 11.82 -5.88 9.98
C SER A 380 11.89 -6.19 11.47
N SER A 381 11.86 -5.16 12.32
CA SER A 381 11.65 -5.28 13.76
C SER A 381 10.27 -5.84 14.13
N GLN A 382 9.35 -5.87 13.19
CA GLN A 382 7.98 -6.34 13.38
C GLN A 382 7.74 -7.78 12.91
N SER A 383 8.80 -8.54 12.61
CA SER A 383 8.68 -9.92 12.15
C SER A 383 9.79 -10.79 12.71
N ARG A 384 9.50 -12.07 12.87
CA ARG A 384 10.53 -13.07 13.17
C ARG A 384 11.57 -13.17 12.06
N GLY A 385 12.70 -13.76 12.34
CA GLY A 385 13.68 -14.15 11.32
C GLY A 385 13.12 -15.22 10.39
N ILE A 386 13.53 -15.16 9.12
CA ILE A 386 13.13 -16.10 8.07
C ILE A 386 14.33 -16.97 7.74
N LEU A 387 14.18 -18.28 7.86
CA LEU A 387 15.24 -19.23 7.50
C LEU A 387 15.43 -19.23 5.97
N PRO A 388 16.67 -19.32 5.47
CA PRO A 388 16.93 -19.44 4.04
C PRO A 388 16.19 -20.60 3.38
N SER A 389 15.92 -21.68 4.12
CA SER A 389 15.12 -22.84 3.67
C SER A 389 13.64 -22.53 3.44
N GLU A 390 13.08 -21.51 4.07
CA GLU A 390 11.68 -21.08 3.91
C GLU A 390 11.49 -20.22 2.66
N ILE A 391 12.55 -19.51 2.20
CA ILE A 391 12.47 -18.56 1.09
C ILE A 391 11.91 -19.16 -0.21
N PRO A 392 12.32 -20.38 -0.66
CA PRO A 392 11.75 -20.98 -1.87
C PRO A 392 10.24 -21.23 -1.76
N GLY A 393 9.75 -21.66 -0.59
CA GLY A 393 8.32 -21.86 -0.34
C GLY A 393 7.55 -20.54 -0.41
N ILE A 394 8.02 -19.50 0.29
CA ILE A 394 7.41 -18.16 0.29
C ILE A 394 7.42 -17.55 -1.12
N LEU A 395 8.50 -17.78 -1.90
CA LEU A 395 8.57 -17.28 -3.28
C LEU A 395 7.58 -18.03 -4.20
N SER A 396 7.46 -19.35 -4.05
CA SER A 396 6.47 -20.16 -4.79
C SER A 396 5.05 -19.69 -4.50
N ASP A 397 4.71 -19.51 -3.22
CA ASP A 397 3.43 -18.94 -2.79
C ASP A 397 3.21 -17.52 -3.36
N THR A 398 4.23 -16.68 -3.33
CA THR A 398 4.20 -15.33 -3.91
C THR A 398 3.83 -15.36 -5.38
N LEU A 399 4.47 -16.22 -6.17
CA LEU A 399 4.22 -16.31 -7.62
C LEU A 399 2.82 -16.86 -7.93
N GLN A 400 2.37 -17.86 -7.17
CA GLN A 400 1.01 -18.40 -7.29
C GLN A 400 -0.03 -17.32 -6.97
N ASN A 401 0.14 -16.57 -5.90
CA ASN A 401 -0.78 -15.52 -5.49
C ASN A 401 -0.75 -14.31 -6.43
N ILE A 402 0.39 -13.96 -7.03
CA ILE A 402 0.46 -12.95 -8.09
C ILE A 402 -0.44 -13.34 -9.27
N TRP A 403 -0.49 -14.63 -9.63
CA TRP A 403 -1.37 -15.12 -10.68
C TRP A 403 -2.85 -14.96 -10.30
N GLU A 404 -3.23 -15.27 -9.05
CA GLU A 404 -4.61 -15.06 -8.57
C GLU A 404 -4.97 -13.57 -8.49
N ILE A 405 -4.09 -12.73 -7.95
CA ILE A 405 -4.25 -11.28 -7.90
C ILE A 405 -4.39 -10.68 -9.31
N ALA A 406 -3.62 -11.18 -10.29
CA ALA A 406 -3.72 -10.74 -11.68
C ALA A 406 -5.10 -11.03 -12.29
N GLY A 407 -5.80 -12.04 -11.77
CA GLY A 407 -7.18 -12.42 -12.13
C GLY A 407 -8.26 -11.68 -11.36
N TYR A 408 -7.93 -10.83 -10.37
CA TYR A 408 -8.90 -10.13 -9.51
C TYR A 408 -9.88 -11.05 -8.78
N THR A 409 -9.48 -12.28 -8.48
CA THR A 409 -10.33 -13.37 -7.97
C THR A 409 -11.12 -12.96 -6.73
N ASP A 410 -10.50 -12.16 -5.82
CA ASP A 410 -11.07 -11.76 -4.53
C ASP A 410 -11.73 -10.37 -4.54
N CYS A 411 -11.85 -9.75 -5.71
CA CYS A 411 -12.39 -8.40 -5.82
C CYS A 411 -13.92 -8.42 -5.98
N ALA A 412 -14.63 -8.22 -4.88
CA ALA A 412 -16.08 -8.06 -4.86
C ALA A 412 -16.52 -7.11 -3.74
N LEU A 413 -17.63 -6.41 -3.97
CA LEU A 413 -18.37 -5.62 -2.97
C LEU A 413 -19.47 -6.46 -2.34
N SER A 414 -19.85 -6.12 -1.11
CA SER A 414 -21.00 -6.70 -0.41
C SER A 414 -22.02 -5.61 -0.05
N SER A 415 -23.30 -5.85 -0.27
CA SER A 415 -24.36 -4.99 0.24
C SER A 415 -24.64 -5.21 1.72
N SER A 416 -24.24 -6.39 2.24
CA SER A 416 -24.46 -6.81 3.62
C SER A 416 -23.19 -6.80 4.47
N ALA A 417 -22.18 -5.97 4.10
CA ALA A 417 -20.96 -5.79 4.88
C ALA A 417 -21.28 -5.02 6.18
N LYS A 418 -21.63 -5.75 7.24
CA LYS A 418 -22.13 -5.17 8.49
C LYS A 418 -20.99 -4.60 9.33
N SER A 419 -21.29 -3.46 9.95
CA SER A 419 -20.43 -2.82 10.96
C SER A 419 -20.45 -3.61 12.27
N THR A 420 -19.43 -3.43 13.13
CA THR A 420 -19.32 -4.07 14.45
C THR A 420 -18.96 -3.04 15.52
N GLY A 421 -19.22 -3.37 16.78
CA GLY A 421 -18.97 -2.51 17.93
C GLY A 421 -20.21 -1.82 18.46
N ARG A 422 -20.02 -0.79 19.30
CA ARG A 422 -21.13 -0.05 19.92
C ARG A 422 -21.81 0.86 18.89
N LEU A 423 -23.14 0.95 18.97
CA LEU A 423 -23.95 1.79 18.08
C LEU A 423 -23.51 3.26 18.11
N SER A 424 -23.21 3.79 19.29
CA SER A 424 -22.72 5.17 19.47
C SER A 424 -21.42 5.43 18.70
N ASP A 425 -20.49 4.48 18.74
CA ASP A 425 -19.18 4.59 18.07
C ASP A 425 -19.35 4.49 16.54
N ILE A 426 -20.17 3.54 16.07
CA ILE A 426 -20.49 3.41 14.64
C ILE A 426 -21.12 4.71 14.11
N ARG A 427 -22.12 5.27 14.82
CA ARG A 427 -22.76 6.54 14.41
C ARG A 427 -21.80 7.73 14.43
N ARG A 428 -20.87 7.79 15.40
CA ARG A 428 -19.85 8.83 15.47
C ARG A 428 -18.91 8.75 14.27
N MET A 429 -18.45 7.56 13.90
CA MET A 429 -17.59 7.35 12.75
C MET A 429 -18.32 7.61 11.42
N GLU A 430 -19.59 7.20 11.30
CA GLU A 430 -20.45 7.50 10.15
C GLU A 430 -20.65 9.01 9.97
N ALA A 431 -21.00 9.73 11.03
CA ALA A 431 -21.19 11.17 11.01
C ALA A 431 -19.90 11.93 10.68
N PHE A 432 -18.75 11.44 11.14
CA PHE A 432 -17.45 12.03 10.82
C PHE A 432 -17.12 11.89 9.34
N THR A 433 -17.29 10.70 8.79
CA THR A 433 -16.91 10.33 7.42
C THR A 433 -17.97 10.63 6.37
N SER A 434 -19.21 10.86 6.81
CA SER A 434 -20.39 11.02 5.93
C SER A 434 -20.55 9.85 4.95
N CYS A 435 -20.22 8.63 5.40
CA CYS A 435 -20.40 7.39 4.65
C CYS A 435 -21.72 6.72 5.00
N LEU A 436 -22.22 5.88 4.12
CA LEU A 436 -23.38 5.05 4.36
C LEU A 436 -22.96 3.79 5.12
N ALA A 437 -23.27 3.66 6.40
CA ALA A 437 -22.95 2.47 7.18
C ALA A 437 -24.05 1.40 7.07
N VAL A 438 -23.67 0.12 7.05
CA VAL A 438 -24.57 -1.01 7.29
C VAL A 438 -24.40 -1.43 8.74
N TYR A 439 -25.50 -1.38 9.48
CA TYR A 439 -25.50 -1.68 10.91
C TYR A 439 -25.58 -3.19 11.17
N PRO A 440 -25.08 -3.67 12.32
CA PRO A 440 -25.27 -5.05 12.73
C PRO A 440 -26.76 -5.33 13.06
N THR A 441 -27.15 -6.60 13.11
CA THR A 441 -28.47 -6.99 13.60
C THR A 441 -28.61 -6.74 15.10
N LEU A 442 -29.84 -6.62 15.61
CA LEU A 442 -30.09 -6.42 17.05
C LEU A 442 -29.37 -7.43 17.94
N SER A 443 -29.34 -8.69 17.52
CA SER A 443 -28.66 -9.76 18.28
C SER A 443 -27.13 -9.61 18.36
N GLN A 444 -26.53 -8.74 17.53
CA GLN A 444 -25.08 -8.49 17.49
C GLN A 444 -24.69 -7.26 18.33
N PHE A 445 -25.66 -6.46 18.80
CA PHE A 445 -25.36 -5.36 19.71
C PHE A 445 -25.20 -5.84 21.14
N GLN A 446 -24.36 -5.14 21.90
CA GLN A 446 -24.31 -5.34 23.35
C GLN A 446 -25.61 -4.88 24.02
N ALA A 447 -26.02 -5.54 25.09
CA ALA A 447 -27.29 -5.25 25.77
C ALA A 447 -27.47 -3.77 26.16
N ALA A 448 -26.38 -3.06 26.49
CA ALA A 448 -26.41 -1.63 26.82
C ALA A 448 -26.81 -0.73 25.65
N ASP A 449 -26.66 -1.20 24.41
CA ASP A 449 -26.93 -0.40 23.19
C ASP A 449 -28.39 -0.54 22.70
N TYR A 450 -29.14 -1.50 23.23
CA TYR A 450 -30.52 -1.78 22.77
C TYR A 450 -31.46 -0.60 22.91
N ALA A 451 -31.35 0.18 23.99
CA ALA A 451 -32.21 1.32 24.22
C ALA A 451 -32.05 2.45 23.17
N SER A 452 -30.96 2.45 22.40
CA SER A 452 -30.68 3.46 21.38
C SER A 452 -31.08 3.04 19.96
N ILE A 453 -31.53 1.79 19.75
CA ILE A 453 -31.93 1.27 18.45
C ILE A 453 -33.40 1.62 18.23
N ALA A 454 -33.65 2.57 17.34
CA ALA A 454 -34.99 3.07 17.10
C ALA A 454 -35.81 2.16 16.17
N ASP A 455 -35.20 1.47 15.20
CA ASP A 455 -35.94 0.73 14.19
C ASP A 455 -35.05 -0.32 13.47
N GLU A 456 -35.47 -1.57 13.43
CA GLU A 456 -34.84 -2.67 12.70
C GLU A 456 -34.85 -2.45 11.16
N THR A 457 -35.83 -1.72 10.66
CA THR A 457 -35.99 -1.40 9.24
C THR A 457 -34.88 -0.52 8.69
N LEU A 458 -34.13 0.22 9.53
CA LEU A 458 -32.98 1.01 9.11
C LEU A 458 -31.85 0.13 8.57
N TYR A 459 -31.66 -1.07 9.08
CA TYR A 459 -30.61 -2.00 8.64
C TYR A 459 -30.91 -2.53 7.24
N ASP A 460 -32.14 -2.93 7.02
CA ASP A 460 -32.62 -3.42 5.73
C ASP A 460 -32.62 -2.30 4.68
N PHE A 461 -32.93 -1.06 5.07
CA PHE A 461 -32.91 0.08 4.16
C PHE A 461 -31.54 0.31 3.52
N ASN A 462 -30.49 0.37 4.30
CA ASN A 462 -29.13 0.64 3.78
C ASN A 462 -28.65 -0.51 2.89
N GLU A 463 -28.92 -1.75 3.25
CA GLU A 463 -28.61 -2.93 2.46
C GLU A 463 -29.38 -2.93 1.12
N VAL A 464 -30.68 -2.69 1.15
CA VAL A 464 -31.54 -2.62 -0.06
C VAL A 464 -31.16 -1.42 -0.93
N TYR A 465 -30.95 -0.23 -0.33
CA TYR A 465 -30.56 0.98 -1.05
C TYR A 465 -29.26 0.82 -1.84
N SER A 466 -28.29 0.10 -1.33
CA SER A 466 -26.99 -0.11 -1.96
C SER A 466 -26.95 -1.32 -2.90
N SER A 467 -27.87 -2.28 -2.77
CA SER A 467 -27.81 -3.59 -3.44
C SER A 467 -27.72 -3.50 -4.97
N GLY A 468 -28.49 -2.60 -5.58
CA GLY A 468 -28.48 -2.37 -7.02
C GLY A 468 -27.13 -1.84 -7.53
N MET A 469 -26.51 -0.89 -6.80
CA MET A 469 -25.20 -0.35 -7.16
C MET A 469 -24.11 -1.39 -6.95
N VAL A 470 -24.13 -2.12 -5.84
CA VAL A 470 -23.18 -3.21 -5.56
C VAL A 470 -23.26 -4.29 -6.64
N SER A 471 -24.49 -4.69 -7.04
CA SER A 471 -24.68 -5.65 -8.15
C SER A 471 -24.10 -5.15 -9.47
N LEU A 472 -24.33 -3.87 -9.82
CA LEU A 472 -23.77 -3.27 -11.03
C LEU A 472 -22.24 -3.26 -11.02
N LEU A 473 -21.63 -2.84 -9.93
CA LEU A 473 -20.18 -2.77 -9.79
C LEU A 473 -19.54 -4.15 -9.76
N ASN A 474 -20.19 -5.15 -9.16
CA ASN A 474 -19.73 -6.54 -9.19
C ASN A 474 -19.79 -7.14 -10.61
N LYS A 475 -20.79 -6.79 -11.43
CA LYS A 475 -20.81 -7.15 -12.86
C LYS A 475 -19.63 -6.53 -13.62
N MET A 476 -19.24 -5.31 -13.28
CA MET A 476 -18.04 -4.70 -13.85
C MET A 476 -16.78 -5.43 -13.38
N ASN A 477 -16.66 -5.74 -12.09
CA ASN A 477 -15.54 -6.52 -11.55
C ASN A 477 -15.43 -7.90 -12.25
N ALA A 478 -16.55 -8.55 -12.56
CA ALA A 478 -16.57 -9.82 -13.29
C ALA A 478 -15.91 -9.72 -14.68
N ILE A 479 -16.05 -8.60 -15.38
CA ILE A 479 -15.34 -8.38 -16.66
C ILE A 479 -13.83 -8.39 -16.45
N TYR A 480 -13.34 -7.73 -15.40
CA TYR A 480 -11.91 -7.74 -15.08
C TYR A 480 -11.45 -9.13 -14.64
N GLN A 481 -12.27 -9.89 -13.92
CA GLN A 481 -11.96 -11.26 -13.51
C GLN A 481 -11.78 -12.19 -14.70
N VAL A 482 -12.68 -12.11 -15.68
CA VAL A 482 -12.57 -12.91 -16.93
C VAL A 482 -11.33 -12.53 -17.74
N LEU A 483 -11.03 -11.24 -17.85
CA LEU A 483 -9.94 -10.74 -18.68
C LEU A 483 -8.59 -10.67 -17.95
N GLY A 484 -8.58 -10.74 -16.63
CA GLY A 484 -7.41 -10.45 -15.81
C GLY A 484 -6.21 -11.32 -16.10
N LYS A 485 -6.36 -12.65 -16.01
CA LYS A 485 -5.31 -13.65 -16.28
C LYS A 485 -4.90 -13.66 -17.78
N PRO A 486 -5.81 -13.66 -18.77
CA PRO A 486 -5.45 -13.52 -20.19
C PRO A 486 -4.63 -12.27 -20.50
N VAL A 487 -5.04 -11.09 -19.98
CA VAL A 487 -4.30 -9.84 -20.20
C VAL A 487 -2.95 -9.85 -19.49
N PHE A 488 -2.83 -10.50 -18.34
CA PHE A 488 -1.54 -10.68 -17.65
C PHE A 488 -0.60 -11.59 -18.44
N SER A 489 -1.08 -12.72 -18.97
CA SER A 489 -0.31 -13.59 -19.88
C SER A 489 0.17 -12.83 -21.12
N LEU A 490 -0.71 -12.01 -21.71
CA LEU A 490 -0.34 -11.16 -22.85
C LEU A 490 0.74 -10.14 -22.45
N ALA A 491 0.69 -9.59 -21.25
CA ALA A 491 1.71 -8.66 -20.76
C ALA A 491 3.07 -9.35 -20.54
N LEU A 492 3.09 -10.59 -20.05
CA LEU A 492 4.32 -11.36 -19.93
C LEU A 492 4.93 -11.69 -21.30
N LEU A 493 4.11 -12.09 -22.27
CA LEU A 493 4.57 -12.26 -23.67
C LEU A 493 5.08 -10.96 -24.27
N ALA A 494 4.38 -9.85 -24.02
CA ALA A 494 4.82 -8.53 -24.47
C ALA A 494 6.14 -8.11 -23.81
N LEU A 495 6.38 -8.45 -22.53
CA LEU A 495 7.65 -8.22 -21.86
C LEU A 495 8.78 -9.04 -22.51
N LEU A 496 8.52 -10.29 -22.86
CA LEU A 496 9.49 -11.13 -23.56
C LEU A 496 9.88 -10.52 -24.92
N VAL A 497 8.89 -10.11 -25.72
CA VAL A 497 9.13 -9.44 -27.00
C VAL A 497 9.91 -8.13 -26.80
N LEU A 498 9.54 -7.33 -25.80
CA LEU A 498 10.24 -6.08 -25.48
C LEU A 498 11.70 -6.35 -25.04
N THR A 499 11.92 -7.43 -24.27
CA THR A 499 13.26 -7.85 -23.85
C THR A 499 14.13 -8.21 -25.05
N VAL A 500 13.62 -9.02 -25.98
CA VAL A 500 14.35 -9.37 -27.23
C VAL A 500 14.67 -8.11 -28.02
N ARG A 501 13.74 -7.17 -28.16
CA ARG A 501 13.98 -5.88 -28.86
C ARG A 501 15.03 -5.03 -28.17
N VAL A 502 15.02 -4.95 -26.85
CA VAL A 502 16.04 -4.21 -26.08
C VAL A 502 17.42 -4.84 -26.27
N ILE A 503 17.53 -6.16 -26.17
CA ILE A 503 18.79 -6.87 -26.38
C ILE A 503 19.32 -6.60 -27.80
N TYR A 504 18.47 -6.79 -28.81
CA TYR A 504 18.81 -6.52 -30.20
C TYR A 504 19.24 -5.05 -30.41
N GLY A 505 18.46 -4.11 -29.84
CA GLY A 505 18.78 -2.67 -29.91
C GLY A 505 20.14 -2.33 -29.29
N LEU A 506 20.46 -2.92 -28.13
CA LEU A 506 21.76 -2.69 -27.46
C LEU A 506 22.95 -3.13 -28.33
N PHE A 507 22.83 -4.27 -29.01
CA PHE A 507 23.86 -4.74 -29.95
C PHE A 507 24.03 -3.80 -31.17
N HIS A 508 22.98 -3.07 -31.55
CA HIS A 508 22.98 -2.13 -32.68
C HIS A 508 23.10 -0.65 -32.25
N GLY A 509 23.37 -0.39 -30.96
CA GLY A 509 23.53 0.96 -30.42
C GLY A 509 22.21 1.72 -30.21
N ASP A 510 21.04 1.09 -30.38
CA ASP A 510 19.72 1.66 -30.12
C ASP A 510 19.27 1.39 -28.68
N ARG A 511 18.87 2.45 -27.98
CA ARG A 511 18.43 2.40 -26.57
C ARG A 511 16.99 2.89 -26.38
N ALA A 512 16.22 3.01 -27.47
CA ALA A 512 14.90 3.65 -27.43
C ALA A 512 13.91 2.95 -26.49
N ASP A 513 13.94 1.62 -26.45
CA ASP A 513 13.01 0.81 -25.64
C ASP A 513 13.53 0.48 -24.22
N LEU A 514 14.83 0.71 -23.95
CA LEU A 514 15.48 0.32 -22.70
C LEU A 514 14.82 0.94 -21.46
N GLU A 515 14.47 2.23 -21.53
CA GLU A 515 13.84 2.93 -20.40
C GLU A 515 12.46 2.37 -20.06
N LEU A 516 11.64 2.10 -21.07
CA LEU A 516 10.30 1.54 -20.87
C LEU A 516 10.37 0.08 -20.40
N TRP A 517 11.38 -0.66 -20.85
CA TRP A 517 11.66 -2.01 -20.34
C TRP A 517 12.05 -1.99 -18.86
N ILE A 518 12.97 -1.10 -18.44
CA ILE A 518 13.36 -0.93 -17.03
C ILE A 518 12.14 -0.56 -16.18
N LEU A 519 11.31 0.36 -16.64
CA LEU A 519 10.07 0.74 -15.95
C LEU A 519 9.12 -0.46 -15.82
N SER A 520 8.91 -1.24 -16.88
CA SER A 520 8.04 -2.43 -16.87
C SER A 520 8.55 -3.49 -15.90
N CYS A 521 9.85 -3.81 -15.96
CA CYS A 521 10.49 -4.75 -15.03
C CYS A 521 10.43 -4.24 -13.58
N GLY A 522 10.70 -2.95 -13.37
CA GLY A 522 10.68 -2.34 -12.04
C GLY A 522 9.30 -2.39 -11.39
N VAL A 523 8.24 -2.11 -12.15
CA VAL A 523 6.85 -2.20 -11.66
C VAL A 523 6.47 -3.65 -11.33
N LEU A 524 6.82 -4.61 -12.21
CA LEU A 524 6.55 -6.03 -11.95
C LEU A 524 7.33 -6.53 -10.71
N LEU A 525 8.60 -6.20 -10.61
CA LEU A 525 9.42 -6.55 -9.47
C LEU A 525 8.88 -5.95 -8.17
N SER A 526 8.38 -4.71 -8.20
CA SER A 526 7.73 -4.09 -7.05
C SER A 526 6.47 -4.84 -6.61
N ALA A 527 5.69 -5.38 -7.56
CA ALA A 527 4.54 -6.23 -7.25
C ALA A 527 4.98 -7.54 -6.56
N VAL A 528 6.04 -8.17 -7.06
CA VAL A 528 6.62 -9.37 -6.45
C VAL A 528 7.15 -9.08 -5.06
N LEU A 529 7.92 -8.00 -4.89
CA LEU A 529 8.51 -7.62 -3.60
C LEU A 529 7.41 -7.30 -2.55
N LEU A 530 6.38 -6.57 -2.94
CA LEU A 530 5.26 -6.28 -2.03
C LEU A 530 4.54 -7.57 -1.60
N ARG A 531 4.21 -8.47 -2.55
CA ARG A 531 3.53 -9.72 -2.20
C ARG A 531 4.43 -10.65 -1.38
N PHE A 532 5.71 -10.71 -1.71
CA PHE A 532 6.71 -11.45 -0.93
C PHE A 532 6.80 -10.90 0.51
N GLY A 533 6.92 -9.59 0.68
CA GLY A 533 6.92 -8.94 2.00
C GLY A 533 5.64 -9.23 2.80
N CYS A 534 4.48 -9.22 2.15
CA CYS A 534 3.23 -9.66 2.78
C CYS A 534 3.32 -11.12 3.23
N GLY A 535 3.88 -12.03 2.42
CA GLY A 535 4.06 -13.43 2.77
C GLY A 535 4.98 -13.66 3.97
N LEU A 536 6.04 -12.83 4.10
CA LEU A 536 6.93 -12.86 5.27
C LEU A 536 6.18 -12.51 6.57
N PHE A 537 5.32 -11.49 6.51
CA PHE A 537 4.55 -11.04 7.68
C PHE A 537 3.38 -11.97 7.99
N THR A 538 2.67 -12.47 6.99
CA THR A 538 1.43 -13.24 7.17
C THR A 538 1.67 -14.76 7.24
N GLY A 539 2.89 -15.23 7.30
CA GLY A 539 3.23 -16.65 7.34
C GLY A 539 2.68 -17.42 8.55
N TRP A 540 2.18 -16.70 9.58
CA TRP A 540 1.51 -17.28 10.73
C TRP A 540 -0.03 -17.33 10.61
N PHE A 541 -0.60 -16.79 9.52
CA PHE A 541 -2.03 -16.86 9.26
C PHE A 541 -2.42 -18.26 8.77
N THR A 542 -3.64 -18.67 9.10
CA THR A 542 -4.22 -19.93 8.62
C THR A 542 -4.57 -19.90 7.14
N ASP A 543 -4.67 -21.06 6.50
CA ASP A 543 -4.90 -21.17 5.05
C ASP A 543 -6.22 -20.54 4.59
N ASP A 544 -7.26 -20.50 5.44
CA ASP A 544 -8.54 -19.86 5.16
C ASP A 544 -8.44 -18.33 5.09
N MET A 545 -7.36 -17.73 5.60
CA MET A 545 -7.08 -16.30 5.53
C MET A 545 -6.47 -15.85 4.19
N GLN A 546 -6.18 -16.76 3.27
CA GLN A 546 -5.49 -16.43 2.00
C GLN A 546 -6.20 -15.33 1.19
N LYS A 547 -7.53 -15.35 1.15
CA LYS A 547 -8.33 -14.30 0.51
C LYS A 547 -8.12 -12.93 1.18
N PHE A 548 -8.07 -12.91 2.50
CA PHE A 548 -7.79 -11.71 3.27
C PHE A 548 -6.36 -11.20 2.99
N ILE A 549 -5.37 -12.08 2.97
CA ILE A 549 -3.98 -11.73 2.66
C ILE A 549 -3.88 -11.10 1.27
N ASN A 550 -4.49 -11.72 0.26
CA ASN A 550 -4.43 -11.24 -1.12
C ASN A 550 -5.16 -9.92 -1.32
N SER A 551 -6.40 -9.80 -0.86
CA SER A 551 -7.20 -8.60 -1.12
C SER A 551 -6.85 -7.44 -0.18
N PHE A 552 -6.50 -7.70 1.08
CA PHE A 552 -6.27 -6.66 2.09
C PHE A 552 -4.79 -6.26 2.19
N TYR A 553 -3.92 -7.16 2.63
CA TYR A 553 -2.49 -6.82 2.79
C TYR A 553 -1.80 -6.53 1.46
N SER A 554 -2.15 -7.28 0.41
CA SER A 554 -1.54 -7.15 -0.92
C SER A 554 -2.31 -6.20 -1.85
N CYS A 555 -3.19 -5.31 -1.34
CA CYS A 555 -4.04 -4.46 -2.19
C CYS A 555 -3.26 -3.57 -3.17
N GLY A 556 -2.05 -3.15 -2.83
CA GLY A 556 -1.16 -2.40 -3.73
C GLY A 556 -0.68 -3.19 -4.94
N VAL A 557 -0.57 -4.53 -4.81
CA VAL A 557 -0.11 -5.42 -5.89
C VAL A 557 -1.04 -5.36 -7.11
N TYR A 558 -2.36 -5.28 -6.88
CA TYR A 558 -3.34 -5.17 -7.97
C TYR A 558 -3.06 -3.98 -8.90
N ILE A 559 -2.76 -2.82 -8.31
CA ILE A 559 -2.42 -1.61 -9.07
C ILE A 559 -1.10 -1.78 -9.80
N LEU A 560 -0.08 -2.32 -9.14
CA LEU A 560 1.22 -2.57 -9.77
C LEU A 560 1.08 -3.50 -10.97
N LEU A 561 0.31 -4.59 -10.86
CA LEU A 561 0.05 -5.48 -11.98
C LEU A 561 -0.78 -4.80 -13.10
N GLN A 562 -1.70 -3.90 -12.77
CA GLN A 562 -2.39 -3.09 -13.79
C GLN A 562 -1.42 -2.16 -14.52
N LEU A 563 -0.58 -1.43 -13.79
CA LEU A 563 0.44 -0.56 -14.38
C LEU A 563 1.39 -1.36 -15.27
N PHE A 564 1.86 -2.52 -14.79
CA PHE A 564 2.70 -3.42 -15.58
C PHE A 564 2.01 -3.87 -16.87
N LYS A 565 0.78 -4.40 -16.79
CA LYS A 565 0.00 -4.85 -17.95
C LYS A 565 -0.09 -3.74 -19.01
N TYR A 566 -0.52 -2.55 -18.59
CA TYR A 566 -0.79 -1.46 -19.53
C TYR A 566 0.49 -0.84 -20.08
N LEU A 567 1.51 -0.65 -19.25
CA LEU A 567 2.81 -0.11 -19.68
C LEU A 567 3.47 -1.05 -20.69
N THR A 568 3.55 -2.34 -20.39
CA THR A 568 4.28 -3.33 -21.19
C THR A 568 3.56 -3.58 -22.53
N ILE A 569 2.25 -3.88 -22.50
CA ILE A 569 1.46 -4.12 -23.72
C ILE A 569 1.49 -2.86 -24.62
N GLY A 570 1.24 -1.69 -24.04
CA GLY A 570 1.22 -0.44 -24.82
C GLY A 570 2.57 -0.10 -25.43
N THR A 571 3.67 -0.33 -24.73
CA THR A 571 5.04 -0.12 -25.22
C THR A 571 5.36 -1.06 -26.38
N THR A 572 5.10 -2.36 -26.19
CA THR A 572 5.34 -3.38 -27.21
C THR A 572 4.50 -3.12 -28.46
N TYR A 573 3.22 -2.80 -28.30
CA TYR A 573 2.33 -2.46 -29.41
C TYR A 573 2.84 -1.21 -30.18
N ALA A 574 3.20 -0.15 -29.47
CA ALA A 574 3.73 1.07 -30.09
C ALA A 574 5.01 0.81 -30.90
N GLY A 575 5.88 -0.06 -30.40
CA GLY A 575 7.11 -0.44 -31.09
C GLY A 575 6.91 -1.40 -32.26
N LEU A 576 5.90 -2.26 -32.22
CA LEU A 576 5.57 -3.17 -33.34
C LEU A 576 4.73 -2.50 -34.44
N GLN A 577 4.05 -1.41 -34.13
CA GLN A 577 3.14 -0.74 -35.08
C GLN A 577 3.79 -0.40 -36.44
N PRO A 578 5.04 0.11 -36.56
CA PRO A 578 5.68 0.36 -37.86
C PRO A 578 5.87 -0.93 -38.67
N VAL A 579 6.34 -2.00 -38.02
CA VAL A 579 6.60 -3.31 -38.64
C VAL A 579 5.30 -3.93 -39.16
N LEU A 580 4.25 -3.92 -38.35
CA LEU A 580 2.94 -4.42 -38.74
C LEU A 580 2.36 -3.64 -39.91
N LYS A 581 2.52 -2.31 -39.95
CA LYS A 581 2.06 -1.49 -41.08
C LYS A 581 2.79 -1.85 -42.39
N GLN A 582 4.10 -2.05 -42.32
CA GLN A 582 4.89 -2.45 -43.47
C GLN A 582 4.50 -3.83 -43.99
N TYR A 583 4.31 -4.79 -43.05
CA TYR A 583 3.86 -6.14 -43.40
C TYR A 583 2.50 -6.15 -44.09
N PHE A 584 1.50 -5.46 -43.53
CA PHE A 584 0.17 -5.36 -44.16
C PHE A 584 0.18 -4.59 -45.47
N HIS A 585 1.06 -3.63 -45.65
CA HIS A 585 1.24 -2.92 -46.90
C HIS A 585 1.80 -3.86 -47.97
N ASN A 586 2.85 -4.61 -47.66
CA ASN A 586 3.46 -5.56 -48.57
C ASN A 586 2.49 -6.71 -48.92
N PHE A 587 1.75 -7.24 -47.90
CA PHE A 587 0.73 -8.26 -48.11
C PHE A 587 -0.39 -7.81 -49.05
N ARG A 588 -0.84 -6.55 -48.92
CA ARG A 588 -1.87 -5.97 -49.80
C ARG A 588 -1.37 -5.79 -51.25
N ASN A 589 -0.15 -5.34 -51.42
CA ASN A 589 0.45 -5.19 -52.73
C ASN A 589 0.66 -6.55 -53.43
N SER A 590 1.10 -7.57 -52.70
CA SER A 590 1.27 -8.93 -53.25
C SER A 590 -0.05 -9.63 -53.60
N HIS A 591 -1.18 -9.22 -53.02
CA HIS A 591 -2.51 -9.70 -53.43
C HIS A 591 -3.05 -8.94 -54.65
N GLN A 592 -2.74 -7.65 -54.79
CA GLN A 592 -3.12 -6.86 -55.98
C GLN A 592 -2.34 -7.31 -57.24
N GLU A 593 -1.04 -7.65 -57.11
CA GLU A 593 -0.23 -8.20 -58.21
C GLU A 593 -0.64 -9.64 -58.60
N LYS A 594 -1.47 -10.34 -57.86
CA LYS A 594 -2.01 -11.66 -58.22
C LYS A 594 -3.40 -11.58 -58.83
N GLU A 595 -4.08 -10.46 -58.74
CA GLU A 595 -5.39 -10.19 -59.33
C GLU A 595 -5.29 -9.44 -60.66
N GLU A 596 -4.11 -8.87 -61.01
CA GLU A 596 -3.74 -8.42 -62.36
C GLU A 596 -3.01 -9.56 -63.13
#